data_b3ab9586431257c7a585b9139c0d6814
#
_entry.id   b3ab9586431257c7a585b9139c0d6814
#
_cell.length_a   1.000
_cell.length_b   1.000
_cell.length_c   1.000
_cell.angle_alpha   90.00
_cell.angle_beta   90.00
_cell.angle_gamma   90.00
#
_symmetry.space_group_name_H-M   'P 1'
#
loop_
_entity.id
_entity.type
_entity.pdbx_description
1 polymer ?
#
loop_
_entity_poly.entity_id
_entity_poly.type
_entity_poly.pdbx_seq_one_letter_code
_entity_poly.pdbx_strand_id
1 'polypeptide(L)'
;MDIKTLLQSLLDHKVKFLVIGAWALPAYGYERTTRDVDIFFEPTEANTLNLVKALQAMGYDGIQNLAIEHILKKKILFRQFILQTDIHPFVKGATFEEAWKSRVETEIKGQKVFVPSFDTLLAMKRAANRERDQEDIRQLEARREAFGKKPK
;
A
#
# COMPACT_ATOMS: atom_id res chain seq x y z
N MET A 1 7.47 -13.89 9.67
CA MET A 1 7.88 -12.78 8.81
C MET A 1 7.08 -11.52 9.17
N ASP A 2 7.74 -10.41 9.29
CA ASP A 2 7.14 -9.16 9.70
C ASP A 2 7.11 -8.13 8.55
N ILE A 3 6.43 -7.02 8.77
CA ILE A 3 6.31 -5.97 7.76
C ILE A 3 7.67 -5.32 7.46
N LYS A 4 8.57 -5.23 8.43
CA LYS A 4 9.91 -4.68 8.21
C LYS A 4 10.65 -5.45 7.14
N THR A 5 10.64 -6.78 7.21
CA THR A 5 11.30 -7.65 6.23
C THR A 5 10.66 -7.49 4.85
N LEU A 6 9.34 -7.40 4.78
CA LEU A 6 8.63 -7.16 3.51
C LEU A 6 9.07 -5.84 2.88
N LEU A 7 9.01 -4.75 3.66
CA LEU A 7 9.39 -3.43 3.14
C LEU A 7 10.85 -3.38 2.74
N GLN A 8 11.74 -4.00 3.52
CA GLN A 8 13.16 -4.08 3.20
C GLN A 8 13.37 -4.78 1.85
N SER A 9 12.73 -5.92 1.62
CA SER A 9 12.88 -6.65 0.37
C SER A 9 12.36 -5.85 -0.83
N LEU A 10 11.22 -5.18 -0.68
CA LEU A 10 10.68 -4.33 -1.74
C LEU A 10 11.64 -3.19 -2.08
N LEU A 11 12.23 -2.55 -1.07
CA LEU A 11 13.19 -1.48 -1.27
C LEU A 11 14.49 -1.99 -1.90
N ASP A 12 15.02 -3.12 -1.42
CA ASP A 12 16.25 -3.72 -1.92
C ASP A 12 16.13 -4.12 -3.40
N HIS A 13 14.96 -4.52 -3.82
CA HIS A 13 14.69 -4.90 -5.21
C HIS A 13 14.18 -3.73 -6.07
N LYS A 14 14.24 -2.51 -5.53
CA LYS A 14 13.87 -1.27 -6.24
C LYS A 14 12.45 -1.28 -6.78
N VAL A 15 11.54 -1.86 -6.03
CA VAL A 15 10.12 -1.84 -6.37
C VAL A 15 9.57 -0.44 -6.15
N LYS A 16 8.83 0.07 -7.11
CA LYS A 16 8.13 1.34 -6.99
C LYS A 16 6.74 1.06 -6.44
N PHE A 17 6.48 1.47 -5.20
CA PHE A 17 5.27 1.13 -4.48
C PHE A 17 4.89 2.18 -3.44
N LEU A 18 3.63 2.12 -3.05
CA LEU A 18 3.08 2.88 -1.93
C LEU A 18 2.51 1.88 -0.92
N VAL A 19 2.71 2.16 0.36
CA VAL A 19 1.99 1.45 1.41
C VAL A 19 0.64 2.13 1.56
N ILE A 20 -0.43 1.37 1.45
CA ILE A 20 -1.79 1.86 1.59
C ILE A 20 -2.51 1.10 2.71
N GLY A 21 -3.81 1.29 2.88
CA GLY A 21 -4.57 0.61 3.90
C GLY A 21 -4.21 1.05 5.31
N ALA A 22 -4.34 0.14 6.27
CA ALA A 22 -4.16 0.45 7.69
C ALA A 22 -2.75 0.92 8.05
N TRP A 23 -1.74 0.41 7.37
CA TRP A 23 -0.34 0.80 7.64
C TRP A 23 0.01 2.20 7.14
N ALA A 24 -0.84 2.82 6.32
CA ALA A 24 -0.68 4.21 5.91
C ALA A 24 -1.28 5.21 6.92
N LEU A 25 -2.17 4.76 7.79
CA LEU A 25 -2.89 5.63 8.72
C LEU A 25 -2.01 6.32 9.76
N PRO A 26 -0.97 5.65 10.31
CA PRO A 26 -0.10 6.30 11.31
C PRO A 26 0.59 7.56 10.79
N ALA A 27 0.84 7.67 9.48
CA ALA A 27 1.39 8.90 8.89
C ALA A 27 0.50 10.11 9.16
N TYR A 28 -0.79 9.87 9.41
CA TYR A 28 -1.80 10.90 9.67
C TYR A 28 -2.34 10.83 11.09
N GLY A 29 -1.58 10.23 12.00
CA GLY A 29 -1.88 10.27 13.42
C GLY A 29 -2.92 9.28 13.92
N TYR A 30 -3.33 8.32 13.10
CA TYR A 30 -4.31 7.31 13.50
C TYR A 30 -3.73 5.91 13.36
N GLU A 31 -3.77 5.14 14.45
CA GLU A 31 -3.29 3.77 14.46
C GLU A 31 -4.43 2.81 14.79
N ARG A 32 -4.45 1.67 14.14
CA ARG A 32 -5.30 0.55 14.51
C ARG A 32 -4.61 -0.77 14.21
N THR A 33 -4.98 -1.80 14.94
CA THR A 33 -4.42 -3.14 14.78
C THR A 33 -4.86 -3.73 13.44
N THR A 34 -3.92 -4.35 12.73
CA THR A 34 -4.20 -5.07 11.50
C THR A 34 -3.17 -6.19 11.30
N ARG A 35 -3.59 -7.26 10.63
CA ARG A 35 -2.70 -8.33 10.17
C ARG A 35 -2.42 -8.22 8.68
N ASP A 36 -3.12 -7.32 8.00
CA ASP A 36 -3.01 -7.14 6.55
C ASP A 36 -2.07 -5.98 6.26
N VAL A 37 -1.17 -6.17 5.30
CA VAL A 37 -0.43 -5.06 4.70
C VAL A 37 -0.87 -4.95 3.25
N ASP A 38 -1.16 -3.73 2.84
CA ASP A 38 -1.61 -3.44 1.48
C ASP A 38 -0.53 -2.67 0.75
N ILE A 39 -0.09 -3.21 -0.38
CA ILE A 39 0.94 -2.63 -1.24
C ILE A 39 0.32 -2.26 -2.58
N PHE A 40 0.42 -0.99 -2.93
CA PHE A 40 0.00 -0.49 -4.24
C PHE A 40 1.26 -0.25 -5.06
N PHE A 41 1.46 -1.05 -6.10
CA PHE A 41 2.68 -0.99 -6.93
C PHE A 41 2.40 -0.36 -8.28
N GLU A 42 3.42 0.25 -8.87
CA GLU A 42 3.31 0.77 -10.23
C GLU A 42 3.07 -0.40 -11.20
N PRO A 43 1.96 -0.37 -11.94
CA PRO A 43 1.56 -1.51 -12.76
C PRO A 43 2.26 -1.52 -14.13
N THR A 44 3.58 -1.56 -14.12
CA THR A 44 4.40 -1.74 -15.32
C THR A 44 5.04 -3.12 -15.29
N GLU A 45 5.39 -3.63 -16.45
CA GLU A 45 6.00 -4.95 -16.57
C GLU A 45 7.34 -5.01 -15.82
N ALA A 46 8.19 -4.00 -16.02
CA ALA A 46 9.50 -3.94 -15.36
C ALA A 46 9.38 -3.89 -13.84
N ASN A 47 8.49 -3.07 -13.31
CA ASN A 47 8.28 -2.96 -11.87
C ASN A 47 7.68 -4.24 -11.29
N THR A 48 6.78 -4.89 -12.03
CA THR A 48 6.18 -6.15 -11.63
C THR A 48 7.22 -7.27 -11.52
N LEU A 49 8.20 -7.30 -12.44
CA LEU A 49 9.32 -8.24 -12.34
C LEU A 49 10.12 -8.02 -11.06
N ASN A 50 10.40 -6.78 -10.71
CA ASN A 50 11.11 -6.46 -9.47
C ASN A 50 10.29 -6.88 -8.24
N LEU A 51 8.98 -6.66 -8.28
CA LEU A 51 8.06 -7.09 -7.23
C LEU A 51 8.10 -8.61 -7.03
N VAL A 52 8.03 -9.36 -8.12
CA VAL A 52 8.11 -10.83 -8.08
C VAL A 52 9.43 -11.29 -7.43
N LYS A 53 10.54 -10.69 -7.83
CA LYS A 53 11.85 -11.01 -7.26
C LYS A 53 11.91 -10.71 -5.77
N ALA A 54 11.35 -9.59 -5.34
CA ALA A 54 11.30 -9.21 -3.93
C ALA A 54 10.52 -10.23 -3.10
N LEU A 55 9.37 -10.66 -3.60
CA LEU A 55 8.53 -11.63 -2.89
C LEU A 55 9.13 -13.03 -2.89
N GLN A 56 9.77 -13.44 -3.99
CA GLN A 56 10.52 -14.70 -4.03
C GLN A 56 11.64 -14.73 -3.00
N ALA A 57 12.38 -13.62 -2.87
CA ALA A 57 13.47 -13.52 -1.89
C ALA A 57 12.98 -13.68 -0.45
N MET A 58 11.71 -13.39 -0.21
CA MET A 58 11.09 -13.55 1.11
C MET A 58 10.52 -14.96 1.33
N GLY A 59 10.54 -15.82 0.32
CA GLY A 59 10.00 -17.17 0.42
C GLY A 59 8.52 -17.29 0.12
N TYR A 60 7.91 -16.31 -0.54
CA TYR A 60 6.53 -16.47 -1.04
C TYR A 60 6.55 -17.45 -2.21
N ASP A 61 6.06 -18.65 -1.95
CA ASP A 61 6.04 -19.73 -2.94
C ASP A 61 4.95 -19.50 -3.98
N GLY A 62 5.26 -19.87 -5.22
CA GLY A 62 4.27 -19.90 -6.29
C GLY A 62 4.10 -18.59 -7.04
N ILE A 63 4.65 -17.47 -6.56
CA ILE A 63 4.50 -16.21 -7.28
C ILE A 63 5.17 -16.25 -8.65
N GLN A 64 6.28 -16.96 -8.76
CA GLN A 64 7.00 -17.14 -10.03
C GLN A 64 6.18 -17.93 -11.06
N ASN A 65 5.14 -18.62 -10.64
CA ASN A 65 4.27 -19.40 -11.52
C ASN A 65 3.10 -18.55 -12.06
N LEU A 66 2.96 -17.34 -11.59
CA LEU A 66 1.94 -16.41 -12.07
C LEU A 66 2.49 -15.63 -13.26
N ALA A 67 1.69 -15.54 -14.31
CA ALA A 67 2.04 -14.66 -15.43
C ALA A 67 2.00 -13.19 -14.99
N ILE A 68 2.92 -12.40 -15.47
CA ILE A 68 2.96 -10.95 -15.17
C ILE A 68 1.63 -10.29 -15.51
N GLU A 69 1.04 -10.65 -16.63
CA GLU A 69 -0.27 -10.15 -17.06
C GLU A 69 -1.34 -10.40 -16.00
N HIS A 70 -1.28 -11.52 -15.32
CA HIS A 70 -2.23 -11.87 -14.27
C HIS A 70 -2.06 -10.94 -13.06
N ILE A 71 -0.81 -10.71 -12.66
CA ILE A 71 -0.48 -9.82 -11.55
C ILE A 71 -0.92 -8.38 -11.85
N LEU A 72 -0.82 -7.95 -13.09
CA LEU A 72 -1.22 -6.60 -13.52
C LEU A 72 -2.73 -6.39 -13.57
N LYS A 73 -3.52 -7.45 -13.61
CA LYS A 73 -4.97 -7.37 -13.78
C LYS A 73 -5.79 -7.57 -12.51
N LYS A 74 -5.20 -8.16 -11.47
CA LYS A 74 -5.95 -8.54 -10.27
C LYS A 74 -5.15 -8.27 -9.00
N LYS A 75 -5.88 -7.93 -7.94
CA LYS A 75 -5.31 -7.93 -6.60
C LYS A 75 -4.92 -9.36 -6.23
N ILE A 76 -3.75 -9.55 -5.68
CA ILE A 76 -3.24 -10.85 -5.26
C ILE A 76 -3.03 -10.86 -3.75
N LEU A 77 -3.56 -11.89 -3.10
CA LEU A 77 -3.46 -12.08 -1.67
C LEU A 77 -2.43 -13.17 -1.36
N PHE A 78 -1.48 -12.86 -0.51
CA PHE A 78 -0.52 -13.84 -0.01
C PHE A 78 -0.83 -14.12 1.46
N ARG A 79 -1.22 -15.34 1.76
CA ARG A 79 -1.62 -15.76 3.11
C ARG A 79 -0.72 -16.85 3.67
N GLN A 80 0.48 -16.96 3.13
CA GLN A 80 1.46 -17.99 3.49
C GLN A 80 2.02 -17.79 4.91
N PHE A 81 2.05 -16.54 5.37
CA PHE A 81 2.60 -16.17 6.67
C PHE A 81 1.52 -15.52 7.54
N ILE A 82 1.84 -15.27 8.81
CA ILE A 82 0.95 -14.54 9.73
C ILE A 82 0.59 -13.17 9.14
N LEU A 83 1.58 -12.50 8.53
CA LEU A 83 1.35 -11.24 7.83
C LEU A 83 0.69 -11.54 6.48
N GLN A 84 -0.54 -11.10 6.34
CA GLN A 84 -1.25 -11.21 5.07
C GLN A 84 -0.88 -10.02 4.20
N THR A 85 -0.43 -10.28 2.98
CA THR A 85 0.02 -9.26 2.05
C THR A 85 -0.90 -9.20 0.84
N ASP A 86 -1.52 -8.05 0.66
CA ASP A 86 -2.40 -7.78 -0.48
C ASP A 86 -1.65 -6.87 -1.45
N ILE A 87 -1.47 -7.34 -2.68
CA ILE A 87 -0.75 -6.63 -3.72
C ILE A 87 -1.76 -6.09 -4.73
N HIS A 88 -1.78 -4.78 -4.89
CA HIS A 88 -2.76 -4.08 -5.71
C HIS A 88 -2.10 -3.45 -6.94
N PRO A 89 -2.42 -3.89 -8.16
CA PRO A 89 -1.99 -3.19 -9.37
C PRO A 89 -2.82 -1.94 -9.63
N PHE A 90 -4.03 -1.88 -9.09
CA PHE A 90 -4.93 -0.74 -9.16
C PHE A 90 -5.83 -0.70 -7.94
N VAL A 91 -6.35 0.46 -7.61
CA VAL A 91 -7.29 0.66 -6.51
C VAL A 91 -8.40 1.60 -6.96
N LYS A 92 -9.49 1.62 -6.21
CA LYS A 92 -10.55 2.60 -6.42
C LYS A 92 -10.14 3.95 -5.83
N GLY A 93 -10.50 5.02 -6.50
CA GLY A 93 -10.35 6.37 -5.96
C GLY A 93 -9.10 7.11 -6.38
N ALA A 94 -8.10 6.43 -6.96
CA ALA A 94 -6.90 7.07 -7.47
C ALA A 94 -6.14 6.16 -8.42
N THR A 95 -5.43 6.75 -9.38
CA THR A 95 -4.46 6.02 -10.19
C THR A 95 -3.13 5.98 -9.45
N PHE A 96 -2.25 5.04 -9.82
CA PHE A 96 -0.91 5.00 -9.24
C PHE A 96 -0.16 6.31 -9.51
N GLU A 97 -0.25 6.83 -10.73
CA GLU A 97 0.45 8.06 -11.10
C GLU A 97 0.03 9.25 -10.22
N GLU A 98 -1.28 9.43 -10.01
CA GLU A 98 -1.80 10.50 -9.13
C GLU A 98 -1.30 10.34 -7.70
N ALA A 99 -1.42 9.13 -7.16
CA ALA A 99 -0.99 8.84 -5.80
C ALA A 99 0.52 9.02 -5.63
N TRP A 100 1.30 8.64 -6.64
CA TRP A 100 2.75 8.77 -6.61
C TRP A 100 3.21 10.22 -6.65
N LYS A 101 2.58 11.04 -7.47
CA LYS A 101 2.92 12.48 -7.58
C LYS A 101 2.72 13.23 -6.27
N SER A 102 1.72 12.86 -5.51
CA SER A 102 1.38 13.53 -4.24
C SER A 102 1.86 12.76 -3.01
N ARG A 103 2.68 11.73 -3.19
CA ARG A 103 3.11 10.84 -2.11
C ARG A 103 3.80 11.59 -0.97
N VAL A 104 3.71 10.99 0.20
CA VAL A 104 4.33 11.50 1.41
C VAL A 104 5.30 10.45 1.95
N GLU A 105 6.52 10.86 2.27
CA GLU A 105 7.48 9.98 2.90
C GLU A 105 7.13 9.80 4.37
N THR A 106 7.20 8.58 4.84
CA THR A 106 7.00 8.23 6.25
C THR A 106 7.92 7.08 6.63
N GLU A 107 7.97 6.77 7.90
CA GLU A 107 8.78 5.68 8.41
C GLU A 107 7.86 4.62 9.03
N ILE A 108 8.02 3.37 8.57
CA ILE A 108 7.29 2.22 9.12
C ILE A 108 8.33 1.20 9.59
N LYS A 109 8.35 0.93 10.89
CA LYS A 109 9.31 -0.02 11.49
C LYS A 109 10.76 0.24 11.07
N GLY A 110 11.14 1.52 11.04
CA GLY A 110 12.50 1.92 10.69
C GLY A 110 12.80 2.01 9.20
N GLN A 111 11.84 1.68 8.34
CA GLN A 111 12.00 1.76 6.89
C GLN A 111 11.35 3.01 6.34
N LYS A 112 12.09 3.78 5.53
CA LYS A 112 11.55 4.94 4.84
C LYS A 112 10.76 4.47 3.62
N VAL A 113 9.48 4.76 3.62
CA VAL A 113 8.56 4.36 2.54
C VAL A 113 7.65 5.52 2.19
N PHE A 114 6.88 5.35 1.12
CA PHE A 114 5.91 6.34 0.70
C PHE A 114 4.50 5.83 0.94
N VAL A 115 3.63 6.75 1.31
CA VAL A 115 2.19 6.52 1.45
C VAL A 115 1.46 7.57 0.61
N PRO A 116 0.18 7.35 0.28
CA PRO A 116 -0.60 8.39 -0.41
C PRO A 116 -0.72 9.64 0.46
N SER A 117 -0.91 10.79 -0.17
CA SER A 117 -1.24 12.01 0.54
C SER A 117 -2.53 11.80 1.36
N PHE A 118 -2.75 12.67 2.34
CA PHE A 118 -3.98 12.63 3.15
C PHE A 118 -5.24 12.59 2.27
N ASP A 119 -5.34 13.51 1.31
CA ASP A 119 -6.51 13.60 0.45
C ASP A 119 -6.68 12.38 -0.45
N THR A 120 -5.57 11.84 -0.98
CA THR A 120 -5.61 10.64 -1.81
C THR A 120 -6.03 9.41 -1.00
N LEU A 121 -5.47 9.25 0.20
CA LEU A 121 -5.84 8.13 1.07
C LEU A 121 -7.33 8.17 1.43
N LEU A 122 -7.83 9.37 1.76
CA LEU A 122 -9.24 9.56 2.08
C LEU A 122 -10.12 9.24 0.87
N ALA A 123 -9.72 9.68 -0.33
CA ALA A 123 -10.44 9.36 -1.56
C ALA A 123 -10.50 7.85 -1.82
N MET A 124 -9.41 7.14 -1.59
CA MET A 124 -9.36 5.69 -1.71
C MET A 124 -10.33 5.01 -0.74
N LYS A 125 -10.35 5.45 0.52
CA LYS A 125 -11.24 4.90 1.55
C LYS A 125 -12.71 5.13 1.20
N ARG A 126 -13.05 6.32 0.74
CA ARG A 126 -14.42 6.66 0.33
C ARG A 126 -14.85 5.87 -0.90
N ALA A 127 -13.95 5.69 -1.86
CA ALA A 127 -14.25 4.95 -3.08
C ALA A 127 -14.47 3.46 -2.80
N ALA A 128 -13.69 2.87 -1.88
CA ALA A 128 -13.86 1.49 -1.45
C ALA A 128 -15.17 1.31 -0.68
N ASN A 129 -15.53 2.28 0.14
CA ASN A 129 -16.81 2.37 0.86
C ASN A 129 -17.24 1.08 1.57
N ARG A 130 -16.29 0.39 2.21
CA ARG A 130 -16.56 -0.80 3.00
C ARG A 130 -16.97 -0.39 4.41
N GLU A 131 -17.68 -1.27 5.12
CA GLU A 131 -18.05 -1.00 6.51
C GLU A 131 -16.84 -0.67 7.37
N ARG A 132 -15.76 -1.44 7.23
CA ARG A 132 -14.51 -1.21 7.97
C ARG A 132 -13.83 0.11 7.63
N ASP A 133 -14.14 0.70 6.47
CA ASP A 133 -13.55 1.99 6.07
C ASP A 133 -14.22 3.18 6.74
N GLN A 134 -15.43 3.01 7.28
CA GLN A 134 -16.19 4.12 7.84
C GLN A 134 -15.51 4.76 9.06
N GLU A 135 -14.94 3.94 9.94
CA GLU A 135 -14.21 4.46 11.10
C GLU A 135 -12.91 5.15 10.65
N ASP A 136 -12.19 4.56 9.70
CA ASP A 136 -10.98 5.17 9.15
C ASP A 136 -11.30 6.54 8.54
N ILE A 137 -12.40 6.64 7.80
CA ILE A 137 -12.86 7.91 7.21
C ILE A 137 -13.13 8.95 8.29
N ARG A 138 -13.85 8.59 9.35
CA ARG A 138 -14.13 9.51 10.47
C ARG A 138 -12.87 9.99 11.13
N GLN A 139 -11.91 9.10 11.37
CA GLN A 139 -10.64 9.44 12.01
C GLN A 139 -9.81 10.36 11.13
N LEU A 140 -9.78 10.11 9.82
CA LEU A 140 -9.09 11.00 8.89
C LEU A 140 -9.76 12.37 8.80
N GLU A 141 -11.09 12.41 8.71
CA GLU A 141 -11.83 13.68 8.66
C GLU A 141 -11.58 14.52 9.89
N ALA A 142 -11.48 13.91 11.07
CA ALA A 142 -11.19 14.61 12.31
C ALA A 142 -9.79 15.26 12.31
N ARG A 143 -8.91 14.81 11.42
CA ARG A 143 -7.52 15.31 11.31
C ARG A 143 -7.29 16.17 10.07
N ARG A 144 -8.34 16.54 9.37
CA ARG A 144 -8.25 17.31 8.11
C ARG A 144 -7.51 18.63 8.28
N GLU A 145 -7.72 19.35 9.37
CA GLU A 145 -7.04 20.64 9.60
C GLU A 145 -5.53 20.50 9.67
N ALA A 146 -5.04 19.39 10.21
CA ALA A 146 -3.61 19.14 10.37
C ALA A 146 -2.95 18.66 9.07
N PHE A 147 -3.64 17.84 8.27
CA PHE A 147 -3.02 17.09 7.18
C PHE A 147 -3.67 17.30 5.81
N GLY A 148 -4.92 17.73 5.75
CA GLY A 148 -5.63 17.91 4.50
C GLY A 148 -5.23 19.18 3.77
N LYS A 149 -5.63 19.28 2.50
CA LYS A 149 -5.47 20.51 1.73
C LYS A 149 -6.33 21.59 2.35
N LYS A 150 -5.71 22.74 2.61
CA LYS A 150 -6.44 23.92 3.06
C LYS A 150 -7.20 24.51 1.88
N PRO A 151 -8.44 24.97 2.07
CA PRO A 151 -9.13 25.73 1.05
C PRO A 151 -8.30 26.97 0.69
N LYS A 152 -8.21 27.24 -0.59
CA LYS A 152 -7.52 28.45 -1.07
C LYS A 152 -8.36 29.68 -0.82
#